data_02f3b476d0e7bdbd0410a7611bea948a
#
_entry.id   02f3b476d0e7bdbd0410a7611bea948a
#
_cell.length_a   1.000
_cell.length_b   1.000
_cell.length_c   1.000
_cell.angle_alpha   90.00
_cell.angle_beta   90.00
_cell.angle_gamma   90.00
#
_symmetry.space_group_name_H-M   'P 1'
#
loop_
_entity.id
_entity.type
_entity.pdbx_description
1 polymer ?
#
loop_
_entity_poly.entity_id
_entity_poly.type
_entity_poly.pdbx_seq_one_letter_code
_entity_poly.pdbx_strand_id
1 'polypeptide(L)'
;MEGVPDNATLEQITGLIRWSGVLTSILVVIAALVVLRFVRNTVENLSSQFANRRFVFQKIATVLQFFVYVTTGVSVLSLSLDLDDGALAVIGGTVAVSVGFAVKDLVASFIAGIMIMLDRPFQVGDRVSFGGQYGDVTAIGLRSVRMQTLDDNTVTIPNNKFLNEITSNGNYGALDMQVVIDFHVGSDQNILLAREVVSEAAVSSRYAYLPKPVVVLVEQIVSSDLVAIRLRLKAYVLDIKYEKALVTDVNLRVLQAFGKHNIKPPAVLHRSSLG
;
A
#
# COMPACT_ATOMS: atom_id res chain seq x y z
N MET A 1 35.66 20.87 -42.10
CA MET A 1 36.10 22.23 -41.64
C MET A 1 35.18 22.58 -40.49
N GLU A 2 35.57 22.14 -39.30
CA GLU A 2 34.87 22.53 -38.07
C GLU A 2 35.18 23.99 -37.77
N GLY A 3 34.13 24.81 -37.69
CA GLY A 3 34.25 26.24 -37.51
C GLY A 3 34.87 26.57 -36.15
N VAL A 4 35.97 27.24 -36.15
CA VAL A 4 36.54 27.95 -35.00
C VAL A 4 35.41 28.86 -34.44
N PRO A 5 35.04 28.78 -33.14
CA PRO A 5 33.99 29.63 -32.61
C PRO A 5 34.35 31.09 -32.81
N ASP A 6 33.40 31.87 -33.37
CA ASP A 6 33.57 33.27 -33.67
C ASP A 6 33.96 34.04 -32.40
N ASN A 7 34.88 34.99 -32.49
CA ASN A 7 35.38 35.76 -31.32
C ASN A 7 34.21 36.40 -30.53
N ALA A 8 33.11 36.72 -31.20
CA ALA A 8 31.88 37.22 -30.57
C ALA A 8 31.21 36.18 -29.64
N THR A 9 31.28 34.91 -29.98
CA THR A 9 30.75 33.81 -29.10
C THR A 9 31.65 33.56 -27.91
N LEU A 10 32.96 33.71 -28.07
CA LEU A 10 33.92 33.59 -26.96
C LEU A 10 33.79 34.75 -25.97
N GLU A 11 33.59 36.01 -26.46
CA GLU A 11 33.35 37.16 -25.60
C GLU A 11 32.01 37.04 -24.85
N GLN A 12 30.98 36.53 -25.47
CA GLN A 12 29.69 36.27 -24.79
C GLN A 12 29.82 35.19 -23.68
N ILE A 13 30.57 34.14 -23.92
CA ILE A 13 30.78 33.09 -22.94
C ILE A 13 31.68 33.59 -21.77
N THR A 14 32.71 34.35 -22.05
CA THR A 14 33.60 34.92 -21.01
C THR A 14 32.88 35.99 -20.18
N GLY A 15 31.91 36.71 -20.76
CA GLY A 15 31.06 37.67 -20.06
C GLY A 15 30.08 37.05 -19.08
N LEU A 16 29.74 35.77 -19.27
CA LEU A 16 28.88 35.03 -18.33
C LEU A 16 29.61 34.57 -17.06
N ILE A 17 30.93 34.66 -17.04
CA ILE A 17 31.74 34.19 -15.88
C ILE A 17 32.12 35.39 -15.02
N ARG A 18 31.65 35.39 -13.78
CA ARG A 18 31.96 36.38 -12.79
C ARG A 18 33.27 35.98 -12.07
N TRP A 19 34.43 36.51 -12.50
CA TRP A 19 35.73 36.14 -11.95
C TRP A 19 35.89 36.35 -10.42
N SER A 20 35.26 37.40 -9.86
CA SER A 20 35.19 37.62 -8.43
C SER A 20 34.38 36.50 -7.71
N GLY A 21 33.32 35.99 -8.36
CA GLY A 21 32.52 34.88 -7.88
C GLY A 21 33.26 33.53 -7.90
N VAL A 22 34.14 33.32 -8.89
CA VAL A 22 34.98 32.11 -8.95
C VAL A 22 35.90 32.02 -7.74
N LEU A 23 36.55 33.13 -7.34
CA LEU A 23 37.38 33.16 -6.10
C LEU A 23 36.56 32.84 -4.84
N THR A 24 35.36 33.40 -4.75
CA THR A 24 34.44 33.12 -3.64
C THR A 24 33.97 31.67 -3.65
N SER A 25 33.73 31.10 -4.82
CA SER A 25 33.36 29.68 -5.00
C SER A 25 34.42 28.72 -4.51
N ILE A 26 35.71 29.05 -4.71
CA ILE A 26 36.80 28.25 -4.18
C ILE A 26 36.75 28.20 -2.63
N LEU A 27 36.47 29.35 -1.98
CA LEU A 27 36.32 29.38 -0.51
C LEU A 27 35.13 28.54 -0.05
N VAL A 28 34.00 28.57 -0.78
CA VAL A 28 32.81 27.73 -0.49
C VAL A 28 33.15 26.25 -0.62
N VAL A 29 33.88 25.85 -1.66
CA VAL A 29 34.34 24.45 -1.83
C VAL A 29 35.27 24.03 -0.69
N ILE A 30 36.22 24.87 -0.32
CA ILE A 30 37.15 24.58 0.82
C ILE A 30 36.33 24.42 2.13
N ALA A 31 35.39 25.31 2.39
CA ALA A 31 34.50 25.22 3.55
C ALA A 31 33.68 23.91 3.52
N ALA A 32 33.12 23.54 2.37
CA ALA A 32 32.38 22.30 2.20
C ALA A 32 33.26 21.08 2.47
N LEU A 33 34.52 21.06 1.98
CA LEU A 33 35.45 19.97 2.25
C LEU A 33 35.78 19.84 3.76
N VAL A 34 35.89 20.96 4.47
CA VAL A 34 36.10 20.97 5.92
C VAL A 34 34.86 20.37 6.63
N VAL A 35 33.64 20.81 6.23
CA VAL A 35 32.37 20.26 6.77
C VAL A 35 32.26 18.77 6.51
N LEU A 36 32.54 18.32 5.29
CA LEU A 36 32.50 16.91 4.93
C LEU A 36 33.49 16.08 5.75
N ARG A 37 34.71 16.60 5.95
CA ARG A 37 35.72 15.96 6.79
C ARG A 37 35.26 15.87 8.25
N PHE A 38 34.66 16.94 8.77
CA PHE A 38 34.11 16.97 10.12
C PHE A 38 32.98 15.97 10.30
N VAL A 39 32.00 15.93 9.36
CA VAL A 39 30.90 14.95 9.38
C VAL A 39 31.44 13.54 9.37
N ARG A 40 32.41 13.24 8.49
CA ARG A 40 33.01 11.91 8.37
C ARG A 40 33.71 11.50 9.68
N ASN A 41 34.58 12.34 10.23
CA ASN A 41 35.30 12.05 11.45
C ASN A 41 34.35 11.86 12.65
N THR A 42 33.29 12.69 12.74
CA THR A 42 32.30 12.58 13.81
C THR A 42 31.54 11.26 13.71
N VAL A 43 31.14 10.87 12.52
CA VAL A 43 30.41 9.61 12.30
C VAL A 43 31.30 8.40 12.54
N GLU A 44 32.56 8.43 12.13
CA GLU A 44 33.54 7.37 12.41
C GLU A 44 33.74 7.20 13.92
N ASN A 45 33.87 8.29 14.68
CA ASN A 45 34.01 8.25 16.13
C ASN A 45 32.74 7.73 16.84
N LEU A 46 31.54 8.19 16.43
CA LEU A 46 30.28 7.68 16.98
C LEU A 46 30.05 6.20 16.61
N SER A 47 30.41 5.82 15.39
CA SER A 47 30.27 4.45 14.90
C SER A 47 31.16 3.46 15.66
N SER A 48 32.35 3.90 16.11
CA SER A 48 33.25 3.07 16.93
C SER A 48 32.75 2.89 18.37
N GLN A 49 32.05 3.90 18.92
CA GLN A 49 31.49 3.84 20.28
C GLN A 49 30.18 3.01 20.34
N PHE A 50 29.38 2.99 19.26
CA PHE A 50 28.07 2.32 19.21
C PHE A 50 27.99 1.29 18.07
N ALA A 51 28.69 0.16 18.23
CA ALA A 51 28.80 -0.88 17.21
C ALA A 51 27.44 -1.37 16.66
N ASN A 52 26.42 -1.51 17.52
CA ASN A 52 25.07 -1.95 17.15
C ASN A 52 24.28 -0.95 16.26
N ARG A 53 24.69 0.31 16.20
CA ARG A 53 24.03 1.37 15.43
C ARG A 53 24.88 1.91 14.28
N ARG A 54 25.99 1.27 13.97
CA ARG A 54 26.94 1.68 12.94
C ARG A 54 26.27 1.97 11.59
N PHE A 55 25.38 1.09 11.15
CA PHE A 55 24.65 1.26 9.88
C PHE A 55 23.72 2.49 9.87
N VAL A 56 23.15 2.87 11.02
CA VAL A 56 22.31 4.06 11.13
C VAL A 56 23.13 5.31 10.97
N PHE A 57 24.27 5.41 11.68
CA PHE A 57 25.18 6.54 11.58
C PHE A 57 25.75 6.71 10.17
N GLN A 58 26.12 5.62 9.51
CA GLN A 58 26.61 5.67 8.13
C GLN A 58 25.54 6.18 7.16
N LYS A 59 24.28 5.74 7.28
CA LYS A 59 23.17 6.25 6.46
C LYS A 59 22.93 7.73 6.67
N ILE A 60 22.92 8.20 7.92
CA ILE A 60 22.76 9.62 8.23
C ILE A 60 23.93 10.43 7.65
N ALA A 61 25.17 9.96 7.77
CA ALA A 61 26.33 10.61 7.16
C ALA A 61 26.19 10.75 5.64
N THR A 62 25.79 9.68 4.96
CA THR A 62 25.61 9.71 3.50
C THR A 62 24.57 10.74 3.09
N VAL A 63 23.45 10.82 3.81
CA VAL A 63 22.40 11.82 3.55
C VAL A 63 22.92 13.24 3.79
N LEU A 64 23.62 13.50 4.90
CA LEU A 64 24.21 14.80 5.18
C LEU A 64 25.25 15.21 4.14
N GLN A 65 26.13 14.29 3.74
CA GLN A 65 27.12 14.53 2.67
C GLN A 65 26.44 14.89 1.35
N PHE A 66 25.36 14.18 0.98
CA PHE A 66 24.58 14.50 -0.22
C PHE A 66 24.05 15.94 -0.19
N PHE A 67 23.47 16.38 0.95
CA PHE A 67 22.99 17.75 1.09
C PHE A 67 24.12 18.77 0.99
N VAL A 68 25.30 18.50 1.59
CA VAL A 68 26.47 19.38 1.46
C VAL A 68 26.92 19.47 0.01
N TYR A 69 26.98 18.37 -0.73
CA TYR A 69 27.36 18.40 -2.16
C TYR A 69 26.36 19.21 -3.00
N VAL A 70 25.06 18.98 -2.82
CA VAL A 70 24.02 19.72 -3.56
C VAL A 70 24.09 21.21 -3.26
N THR A 71 24.13 21.59 -1.98
CA THR A 71 24.22 23.00 -1.55
C THR A 71 25.49 23.66 -2.09
N THR A 72 26.63 22.98 -2.03
CA THR A 72 27.89 23.47 -2.56
C THR A 72 27.82 23.68 -4.07
N GLY A 73 27.27 22.69 -4.81
CA GLY A 73 27.11 22.78 -6.26
C GLY A 73 26.23 23.95 -6.68
N VAL A 74 25.08 24.14 -6.03
CA VAL A 74 24.18 25.28 -6.27
C VAL A 74 24.86 26.60 -5.94
N SER A 75 25.58 26.68 -4.79
CA SER A 75 26.30 27.89 -4.41
C SER A 75 27.42 28.25 -5.38
N VAL A 76 28.18 27.27 -5.84
CA VAL A 76 29.24 27.49 -6.85
C VAL A 76 28.64 28.00 -8.16
N LEU A 77 27.56 27.39 -8.63
CA LEU A 77 26.89 27.84 -9.86
C LEU A 77 26.36 29.28 -9.75
N SER A 78 25.66 29.60 -8.65
CA SER A 78 25.09 30.93 -8.46
C SER A 78 26.13 32.03 -8.25
N LEU A 79 27.29 31.72 -7.67
CA LEU A 79 28.38 32.67 -7.47
C LEU A 79 29.27 32.85 -8.71
N SER A 80 29.46 31.79 -9.50
CA SER A 80 30.35 31.80 -10.67
C SER A 80 29.70 32.35 -11.93
N LEU A 81 28.37 32.29 -12.03
CA LEU A 81 27.63 32.77 -13.17
C LEU A 81 27.10 34.18 -12.88
N ASP A 82 27.22 35.07 -13.87
CA ASP A 82 26.68 36.44 -13.82
C ASP A 82 25.20 36.40 -14.27
N LEU A 83 24.36 35.84 -13.37
CA LEU A 83 22.92 35.74 -13.58
C LEU A 83 22.24 36.92 -12.91
N ASP A 84 21.31 37.55 -13.61
CA ASP A 84 20.45 38.57 -13.03
C ASP A 84 19.44 37.95 -12.05
N ASP A 85 18.89 38.76 -11.15
CA ASP A 85 17.93 38.29 -10.14
C ASP A 85 16.71 37.63 -10.75
N GLY A 86 16.30 38.06 -11.96
CA GLY A 86 15.20 37.47 -12.73
C GLY A 86 15.51 36.01 -13.16
N ALA A 87 16.70 35.81 -13.73
CA ALA A 87 17.13 34.46 -14.14
C ALA A 87 17.29 33.51 -12.95
N LEU A 88 17.85 33.99 -11.83
CA LEU A 88 17.96 33.22 -10.59
C LEU A 88 16.59 32.84 -10.04
N ALA A 89 15.63 33.76 -10.06
CA ALA A 89 14.25 33.48 -9.61
C ALA A 89 13.56 32.42 -10.51
N VAL A 90 13.73 32.49 -11.82
CA VAL A 90 13.15 31.51 -12.77
C VAL A 90 13.79 30.12 -12.56
N ILE A 91 15.11 30.04 -12.50
CA ILE A 91 15.83 28.76 -12.29
C ILE A 91 15.46 28.18 -10.92
N GLY A 92 15.53 28.99 -9.87
CA GLY A 92 15.18 28.57 -8.50
C GLY A 92 13.75 28.12 -8.37
N GLY A 93 12.80 28.86 -8.98
CA GLY A 93 11.39 28.50 -9.02
C GLY A 93 11.15 27.17 -9.77
N THR A 94 11.78 26.99 -10.93
CA THR A 94 11.68 25.74 -11.71
C THR A 94 12.21 24.54 -10.92
N VAL A 95 13.36 24.68 -10.27
CA VAL A 95 13.94 23.63 -9.43
C VAL A 95 13.04 23.33 -8.23
N ALA A 96 12.53 24.38 -7.55
CA ALA A 96 11.64 24.19 -6.40
C ALA A 96 10.36 23.44 -6.77
N VAL A 97 9.72 23.80 -7.89
CA VAL A 97 8.53 23.10 -8.41
C VAL A 97 8.86 21.66 -8.76
N SER A 98 9.98 21.42 -9.46
CA SER A 98 10.40 20.07 -9.84
C SER A 98 10.65 19.16 -8.62
N VAL A 99 11.35 19.69 -7.61
CA VAL A 99 11.59 18.97 -6.35
C VAL A 99 10.28 18.76 -5.59
N GLY A 100 9.39 19.78 -5.56
CA GLY A 100 8.06 19.65 -4.95
C GLY A 100 7.26 18.52 -5.56
N PHE A 101 7.22 18.40 -6.88
CA PHE A 101 6.58 17.28 -7.56
C PHE A 101 7.25 15.93 -7.26
N ALA A 102 8.58 15.88 -7.22
CA ALA A 102 9.33 14.66 -6.93
C ALA A 102 9.05 14.11 -5.51
N VAL A 103 8.83 14.98 -4.51
CA VAL A 103 8.56 14.57 -3.13
C VAL A 103 7.08 14.51 -2.76
N LYS A 104 6.18 14.93 -3.65
CA LYS A 104 4.73 15.04 -3.41
C LYS A 104 4.14 13.77 -2.79
N ASP A 105 4.39 12.61 -3.39
CA ASP A 105 3.81 11.34 -2.94
C ASP A 105 4.38 10.88 -1.60
N LEU A 106 5.61 11.24 -1.32
CA LEU A 106 6.25 10.95 -0.04
C LEU A 106 5.60 11.76 1.09
N VAL A 107 5.39 13.06 0.86
CA VAL A 107 4.70 13.94 1.81
C VAL A 107 3.25 13.52 1.98
N ALA A 108 2.54 13.21 0.88
CA ALA A 108 1.17 12.70 0.92
C ALA A 108 1.08 11.40 1.73
N SER A 109 2.01 10.46 1.56
CA SER A 109 2.04 9.21 2.34
C SER A 109 2.29 9.45 3.83
N PHE A 110 3.12 10.44 4.17
CA PHE A 110 3.39 10.79 5.56
C PHE A 110 2.15 11.39 6.24
N ILE A 111 1.49 12.34 5.58
CA ILE A 111 0.23 12.95 6.07
C ILE A 111 -0.84 11.88 6.22
N ALA A 112 -1.00 11.00 5.21
CA ALA A 112 -1.93 9.88 5.25
C ALA A 112 -1.65 8.94 6.44
N GLY A 113 -0.38 8.67 6.74
CA GLY A 113 -0.01 7.85 7.89
C GLY A 113 -0.44 8.46 9.22
N ILE A 114 -0.31 9.77 9.37
CA ILE A 114 -0.82 10.49 10.54
C ILE A 114 -2.34 10.38 10.63
N MET A 115 -3.05 10.60 9.50
CA MET A 115 -4.51 10.50 9.46
C MET A 115 -5.00 9.09 9.83
N ILE A 116 -4.37 8.04 9.29
CA ILE A 116 -4.70 6.64 9.65
C ILE A 116 -4.52 6.39 11.15
N MET A 117 -3.48 6.95 11.77
CA MET A 117 -3.23 6.79 13.21
C MET A 117 -4.25 7.56 14.07
N LEU A 118 -4.76 8.70 13.60
CA LEU A 118 -5.74 9.51 14.30
C LEU A 118 -7.16 8.95 14.13
N ASP A 119 -7.59 8.74 12.90
CA ASP A 119 -8.96 8.34 12.55
C ASP A 119 -9.21 6.84 12.73
N ARG A 120 -8.16 6.03 12.69
CA ARG A 120 -8.17 4.57 12.87
C ARG A 120 -9.23 3.85 12.03
N PRO A 121 -9.28 4.05 10.71
CA PRO A 121 -10.22 3.34 9.85
C PRO A 121 -9.99 1.81 9.87
N PHE A 122 -8.80 1.39 10.24
CA PHE A 122 -8.41 0.02 10.57
C PHE A 122 -7.24 0.04 11.58
N GLN A 123 -7.02 -1.10 12.23
CA GLN A 123 -5.97 -1.28 13.24
C GLN A 123 -5.08 -2.47 12.89
N VAL A 124 -3.93 -2.57 13.58
CA VAL A 124 -3.10 -3.79 13.51
C VAL A 124 -3.91 -4.96 14.05
N GLY A 125 -3.97 -6.04 13.29
CA GLY A 125 -4.81 -7.20 13.55
C GLY A 125 -6.15 -7.20 12.84
N ASP A 126 -6.54 -6.11 12.15
CA ASP A 126 -7.77 -6.10 11.36
C ASP A 126 -7.59 -6.83 10.02
N ARG A 127 -8.67 -7.49 9.58
CA ARG A 127 -8.82 -8.10 8.28
C ARG A 127 -9.36 -7.06 7.29
N VAL A 128 -8.52 -6.68 6.32
CA VAL A 128 -8.88 -5.64 5.36
C VAL A 128 -8.77 -6.12 3.91
N SER A 129 -9.60 -5.52 3.07
CA SER A 129 -9.49 -5.63 1.62
C SER A 129 -9.14 -4.28 1.03
N PHE A 130 -8.04 -4.22 0.29
CA PHE A 130 -7.51 -2.99 -0.31
C PHE A 130 -6.80 -3.29 -1.64
N GLY A 131 -7.15 -2.58 -2.72
CA GLY A 131 -6.49 -2.71 -4.01
C GLY A 131 -6.45 -4.14 -4.56
N GLY A 132 -7.49 -4.94 -4.32
CA GLY A 132 -7.57 -6.34 -4.71
C GLY A 132 -6.78 -7.29 -3.79
N GLN A 133 -6.10 -6.78 -2.76
CA GLN A 133 -5.42 -7.60 -1.75
C GLN A 133 -6.33 -7.79 -0.54
N TYR A 134 -6.31 -8.99 0.04
CA TYR A 134 -7.09 -9.36 1.22
C TYR A 134 -6.18 -10.02 2.25
N GLY A 135 -6.19 -9.52 3.48
CA GLY A 135 -5.31 -10.03 4.52
C GLY A 135 -5.36 -9.25 5.82
N ASP A 136 -4.47 -9.59 6.74
CA ASP A 136 -4.35 -8.98 8.06
C ASP A 136 -3.38 -7.83 8.09
N VAL A 137 -3.73 -6.71 8.71
CA VAL A 137 -2.83 -5.59 8.95
C VAL A 137 -1.81 -6.01 10.01
N THR A 138 -0.53 -6.09 9.63
CA THR A 138 0.56 -6.48 10.54
C THR A 138 1.30 -5.29 11.14
N ALA A 139 1.37 -4.16 10.44
CA ALA A 139 1.99 -2.95 10.95
C ALA A 139 1.49 -1.70 10.21
N ILE A 140 1.33 -0.61 10.96
CA ILE A 140 1.01 0.71 10.43
C ILE A 140 2.21 1.61 10.70
N GLY A 141 2.89 2.02 9.64
CA GLY A 141 4.03 2.95 9.69
C GLY A 141 3.66 4.33 9.19
N LEU A 142 4.57 5.29 9.37
CA LEU A 142 4.35 6.69 8.90
C LEU A 142 4.19 6.81 7.39
N ARG A 143 4.82 5.94 6.60
CA ARG A 143 4.83 6.01 5.14
C ARG A 143 4.02 4.90 4.49
N SER A 144 3.87 3.75 5.14
CA SER A 144 3.25 2.56 4.56
C SER A 144 2.62 1.68 5.62
N VAL A 145 1.53 1.03 5.26
CA VAL A 145 0.93 -0.09 5.98
C VAL A 145 1.48 -1.39 5.43
N ARG A 146 1.74 -2.36 6.31
CA ARG A 146 2.07 -3.74 5.94
C ARG A 146 0.89 -4.64 6.23
N MET A 147 0.64 -5.53 5.30
CA MET A 147 -0.45 -6.48 5.30
C MET A 147 0.09 -7.88 5.00
N GLN A 148 -0.41 -8.89 5.67
CA GLN A 148 -0.13 -10.28 5.36
C GLN A 148 -1.35 -10.92 4.74
N THR A 149 -1.22 -11.42 3.51
CA THR A 149 -2.31 -12.09 2.82
C THR A 149 -2.55 -13.48 3.40
N LEU A 150 -3.67 -14.10 3.01
CA LEU A 150 -3.99 -15.47 3.44
C LEU A 150 -3.02 -16.53 2.90
N ASP A 151 -2.27 -16.19 1.84
CA ASP A 151 -1.24 -17.02 1.22
C ASP A 151 0.16 -16.73 1.79
N ASP A 152 0.22 -16.09 2.97
CA ASP A 152 1.46 -15.76 3.70
C ASP A 152 2.39 -14.74 2.97
N ASN A 153 1.87 -13.96 2.02
CA ASN A 153 2.62 -12.92 1.37
C ASN A 153 2.55 -11.60 2.15
N THR A 154 3.69 -10.94 2.34
CA THR A 154 3.72 -9.59 2.91
C THR A 154 3.56 -8.54 1.81
N VAL A 155 2.48 -7.78 1.87
CA VAL A 155 2.18 -6.67 0.97
C VAL A 155 2.47 -5.35 1.71
N THR A 156 3.23 -4.46 1.07
CA THR A 156 3.50 -3.12 1.60
C THR A 156 2.79 -2.08 0.75
N ILE A 157 1.88 -1.33 1.35
CA ILE A 157 1.01 -0.37 0.68
C ILE A 157 1.38 1.03 1.16
N PRO A 158 1.76 1.97 0.27
CA PRO A 158 1.97 3.37 0.63
C PRO A 158 0.69 3.99 1.20
N ASN A 159 0.83 4.78 2.29
CA ASN A 159 -0.33 5.31 3.01
C ASN A 159 -1.20 6.26 2.15
N ASN A 160 -0.61 7.01 1.21
CA ASN A 160 -1.36 7.89 0.31
C ASN A 160 -2.39 7.15 -0.54
N LYS A 161 -2.22 5.85 -0.77
CA LYS A 161 -3.19 5.02 -1.48
C LYS A 161 -4.49 4.87 -0.70
N PHE A 162 -4.42 4.73 0.64
CA PHE A 162 -5.60 4.62 1.50
C PHE A 162 -6.47 5.88 1.54
N LEU A 163 -5.95 7.05 1.17
CA LEU A 163 -6.74 8.27 1.05
C LEU A 163 -7.55 8.34 -0.25
N ASN A 164 -7.10 7.64 -1.29
CA ASN A 164 -7.65 7.77 -2.65
C ASN A 164 -8.45 6.53 -3.09
N GLU A 165 -8.36 5.43 -2.37
CA GLU A 165 -8.98 4.16 -2.75
C GLU A 165 -9.91 3.64 -1.64
N ILE A 166 -10.92 2.87 -2.04
CA ILE A 166 -11.88 2.27 -1.12
C ILE A 166 -11.21 1.16 -0.32
N THR A 167 -11.31 1.24 0.99
CA THR A 167 -10.85 0.21 1.92
C THR A 167 -12.05 -0.44 2.59
N SER A 168 -12.10 -1.77 2.62
CA SER A 168 -13.10 -2.52 3.37
C SER A 168 -12.44 -3.16 4.59
N ASN A 169 -13.00 -2.91 5.77
CA ASN A 169 -12.56 -3.52 7.02
C ASN A 169 -13.59 -4.56 7.46
N GLY A 170 -13.17 -5.82 7.61
CA GLY A 170 -14.06 -6.94 7.91
C GLY A 170 -14.47 -7.05 9.36
N ASN A 171 -13.63 -6.61 10.30
CA ASN A 171 -13.84 -6.80 11.74
C ASN A 171 -13.76 -5.51 12.57
N TYR A 172 -13.23 -4.43 12.05
CA TYR A 172 -13.18 -3.10 12.67
C TYR A 172 -12.76 -3.14 14.15
N GLY A 173 -11.62 -3.78 14.42
CA GLY A 173 -11.05 -3.91 15.77
C GLY A 173 -11.67 -5.00 16.63
N ALA A 174 -12.71 -5.70 16.16
CA ALA A 174 -13.28 -6.85 16.86
C ALA A 174 -12.50 -8.14 16.54
N LEU A 175 -12.60 -9.15 17.38
CA LEU A 175 -12.05 -10.48 17.06
C LEU A 175 -12.93 -11.23 16.07
N ASP A 176 -14.25 -11.06 16.18
CA ASP A 176 -15.22 -11.72 15.33
C ASP A 176 -15.44 -10.96 14.03
N MET A 177 -15.73 -11.70 12.97
CA MET A 177 -15.97 -11.17 11.65
C MET A 177 -17.12 -11.92 10.96
N GLN A 178 -17.93 -11.21 10.17
CA GLN A 178 -18.95 -11.84 9.36
C GLN A 178 -18.30 -12.53 8.14
N VAL A 179 -18.60 -13.82 7.98
CA VAL A 179 -18.20 -14.64 6.84
C VAL A 179 -19.44 -14.96 6.02
N VAL A 180 -19.31 -14.82 4.70
CA VAL A 180 -20.39 -15.13 3.74
C VAL A 180 -19.98 -16.34 2.93
N ILE A 181 -20.87 -17.34 2.85
CA ILE A 181 -20.65 -18.57 2.08
C ILE A 181 -21.87 -18.78 1.19
N ASP A 182 -21.66 -18.92 -0.11
CA ASP A 182 -22.72 -19.16 -1.08
C ASP A 182 -22.78 -20.65 -1.46
N PHE A 183 -23.98 -21.26 -1.32
CA PHE A 183 -24.29 -22.59 -1.82
C PHE A 183 -25.31 -22.49 -2.94
N HIS A 184 -25.21 -23.35 -3.93
CA HIS A 184 -26.11 -23.38 -5.07
C HIS A 184 -26.78 -24.73 -5.18
N VAL A 185 -28.12 -24.73 -5.26
CA VAL A 185 -28.93 -25.94 -5.41
C VAL A 185 -29.85 -25.81 -6.61
N GLY A 186 -30.30 -26.92 -7.15
CA GLY A 186 -31.29 -26.95 -8.23
C GLY A 186 -32.61 -26.29 -7.82
N SER A 187 -33.31 -25.66 -8.76
CA SER A 187 -34.61 -25.04 -8.51
C SER A 187 -35.73 -26.05 -8.26
N ASP A 188 -35.49 -27.31 -8.61
CA ASP A 188 -36.37 -28.48 -8.41
C ASP A 188 -36.22 -29.15 -7.03
N GLN A 189 -35.27 -28.65 -6.22
CA GLN A 189 -34.94 -29.24 -4.92
C GLN A 189 -35.84 -28.70 -3.81
N ASN A 190 -35.86 -29.41 -2.66
CA ASN A 190 -36.55 -28.91 -1.46
C ASN A 190 -35.71 -27.77 -0.81
N ILE A 191 -36.04 -26.54 -1.18
CA ILE A 191 -35.30 -25.34 -0.75
C ILE A 191 -35.40 -25.11 0.75
N LEU A 192 -36.53 -25.44 1.38
CA LEU A 192 -36.68 -25.26 2.83
C LEU A 192 -35.75 -26.20 3.59
N LEU A 193 -35.67 -27.47 3.19
CA LEU A 193 -34.76 -28.44 3.75
C LEU A 193 -33.28 -28.03 3.50
N ALA A 194 -32.97 -27.60 2.27
CA ALA A 194 -31.61 -27.14 1.95
C ALA A 194 -31.18 -25.95 2.81
N ARG A 195 -32.06 -24.99 3.04
CA ARG A 195 -31.82 -23.82 3.92
C ARG A 195 -31.59 -24.27 5.37
N GLU A 196 -32.40 -25.21 5.88
CA GLU A 196 -32.28 -25.75 7.25
C GLU A 196 -30.94 -26.46 7.43
N VAL A 197 -30.54 -27.32 6.52
CA VAL A 197 -29.25 -28.01 6.49
C VAL A 197 -28.08 -27.03 6.54
N VAL A 198 -28.12 -25.97 5.70
CA VAL A 198 -27.06 -24.94 5.68
C VAL A 198 -27.01 -24.19 7.03
N SER A 199 -28.16 -23.86 7.62
CA SER A 199 -28.25 -23.18 8.91
C SER A 199 -27.70 -24.07 10.02
N GLU A 200 -28.09 -25.34 10.08
CA GLU A 200 -27.63 -26.31 11.07
C GLU A 200 -26.12 -26.58 10.99
N ALA A 201 -25.60 -26.71 9.77
CA ALA A 201 -24.18 -26.88 9.52
C ALA A 201 -23.35 -25.70 10.09
N ALA A 202 -23.84 -24.48 9.94
CA ALA A 202 -23.17 -23.29 10.46
C ALA A 202 -23.23 -23.21 11.98
N VAL A 203 -24.41 -23.45 12.57
CA VAL A 203 -24.62 -23.43 14.05
C VAL A 203 -23.82 -24.54 14.73
N SER A 204 -23.64 -25.68 14.09
CA SER A 204 -22.89 -26.83 14.62
C SER A 204 -21.39 -26.69 14.46
N SER A 205 -20.88 -25.64 13.80
CA SER A 205 -19.46 -25.42 13.63
C SER A 205 -18.83 -24.87 14.90
N ARG A 206 -17.74 -25.49 15.35
CA ARG A 206 -16.97 -25.03 16.53
C ARG A 206 -16.30 -23.67 16.33
N TYR A 207 -16.23 -23.16 15.10
CA TYR A 207 -15.63 -21.87 14.75
C TYR A 207 -16.66 -20.75 14.68
N ALA A 208 -17.97 -21.09 14.76
CA ALA A 208 -19.04 -20.11 14.69
C ALA A 208 -19.19 -19.33 16.01
N TYR A 209 -19.37 -18.02 15.89
CA TYR A 209 -19.65 -17.12 16.99
C TYR A 209 -21.17 -16.97 17.16
N LEU A 210 -21.79 -17.83 17.94
CA LEU A 210 -23.23 -17.95 18.12
C LEU A 210 -23.92 -16.77 18.85
N PRO A 211 -23.25 -15.90 19.64
CA PRO A 211 -23.88 -14.68 20.15
C PRO A 211 -24.39 -13.73 19.05
N LYS A 212 -23.87 -13.86 17.83
CA LYS A 212 -24.36 -13.14 16.65
C LYS A 212 -25.19 -14.06 15.74
N PRO A 213 -26.18 -13.49 14.99
CA PRO A 213 -27.13 -14.30 14.25
C PRO A 213 -26.49 -15.03 13.08
N VAL A 214 -26.92 -16.29 12.88
CA VAL A 214 -26.68 -17.07 11.65
C VAL A 214 -27.89 -16.90 10.74
N VAL A 215 -27.69 -16.40 9.53
CA VAL A 215 -28.76 -16.09 8.59
C VAL A 215 -28.49 -16.76 7.25
N VAL A 216 -29.50 -17.44 6.69
CA VAL A 216 -29.43 -18.00 5.34
C VAL A 216 -30.47 -17.28 4.49
N LEU A 217 -29.98 -16.46 3.55
CA LEU A 217 -30.79 -15.79 2.55
C LEU A 217 -30.97 -16.71 1.34
N VAL A 218 -32.17 -16.71 0.79
CA VAL A 218 -32.54 -17.52 -0.38
C VAL A 218 -32.77 -16.58 -1.56
N GLU A 219 -32.10 -16.80 -2.66
CA GLU A 219 -32.18 -15.98 -3.86
C GLU A 219 -32.19 -16.86 -5.11
N GLN A 220 -33.12 -16.59 -6.02
CA GLN A 220 -33.13 -17.24 -7.31
C GLN A 220 -32.14 -16.55 -8.26
N ILE A 221 -31.26 -17.32 -8.85
CA ILE A 221 -30.35 -16.86 -9.90
C ILE A 221 -30.82 -17.45 -11.24
N VAL A 222 -31.05 -16.55 -12.20
CA VAL A 222 -31.40 -16.91 -13.56
C VAL A 222 -30.31 -16.39 -14.48
N SER A 223 -29.66 -17.30 -15.18
CA SER A 223 -28.72 -16.99 -16.26
C SER A 223 -29.22 -17.64 -17.54
N SER A 224 -28.64 -17.32 -18.71
CA SER A 224 -29.07 -17.84 -20.00
C SER A 224 -29.24 -19.37 -20.03
N ASP A 225 -28.40 -20.10 -19.31
CA ASP A 225 -28.33 -21.56 -19.35
C ASP A 225 -28.53 -22.23 -17.98
N LEU A 226 -28.83 -21.46 -16.93
CA LEU A 226 -28.87 -21.96 -15.57
C LEU A 226 -29.98 -21.27 -14.77
N VAL A 227 -30.84 -22.07 -14.15
CA VAL A 227 -31.72 -21.62 -13.07
C VAL A 227 -31.27 -22.31 -11.79
N ALA A 228 -30.80 -21.53 -10.83
CA ALA A 228 -30.30 -22.03 -9.57
C ALA A 228 -30.89 -21.25 -8.39
N ILE A 229 -30.96 -21.88 -7.24
CA ILE A 229 -31.24 -21.22 -5.99
C ILE A 229 -29.91 -21.02 -5.23
N ARG A 230 -29.57 -19.78 -4.95
CA ARG A 230 -28.45 -19.42 -4.11
C ARG A 230 -28.91 -19.36 -2.65
N LEU A 231 -28.26 -20.13 -1.81
CA LEU A 231 -28.39 -20.07 -0.36
C LEU A 231 -27.17 -19.32 0.18
N ARG A 232 -27.35 -18.05 0.53
CA ARG A 232 -26.28 -17.19 1.05
C ARG A 232 -26.28 -17.26 2.57
N LEU A 233 -25.37 -18.05 3.11
CA LEU A 233 -25.11 -18.12 4.53
C LEU A 233 -24.30 -16.90 4.98
N LYS A 234 -24.78 -16.23 6.02
CA LYS A 234 -24.05 -15.19 6.77
C LYS A 234 -23.89 -15.68 8.20
N ALA A 235 -22.67 -15.96 8.61
CA ALA A 235 -22.33 -16.41 9.94
C ALA A 235 -21.12 -15.61 10.45
N TYR A 236 -20.95 -15.52 11.75
CA TYR A 236 -19.79 -14.87 12.34
C TYR A 236 -18.78 -15.93 12.78
N VAL A 237 -17.50 -15.68 12.45
CA VAL A 237 -16.38 -16.47 12.97
C VAL A 237 -15.95 -15.93 14.31
N LEU A 238 -15.53 -16.81 15.23
CA LEU A 238 -15.10 -16.45 16.57
C LEU A 238 -13.86 -15.55 16.61
N ASP A 239 -12.93 -15.76 15.66
CA ASP A 239 -11.68 -15.02 15.50
C ASP A 239 -11.32 -15.06 14.01
N ILE A 240 -10.90 -13.93 13.46
CA ILE A 240 -10.58 -13.77 12.04
C ILE A 240 -9.61 -14.83 11.51
N LYS A 241 -8.67 -15.29 12.34
CA LYS A 241 -7.71 -16.36 11.98
C LYS A 241 -8.38 -17.68 11.62
N TYR A 242 -9.59 -17.92 12.10
CA TYR A 242 -10.37 -19.13 11.81
C TYR A 242 -11.34 -18.97 10.64
N GLU A 243 -11.30 -17.84 9.90
CA GLU A 243 -12.18 -17.60 8.75
C GLU A 243 -12.21 -18.78 7.79
N LYS A 244 -11.05 -19.22 7.31
CA LYS A 244 -10.95 -20.34 6.35
C LYS A 244 -11.30 -21.69 6.97
N ALA A 245 -11.04 -21.84 8.25
CA ALA A 245 -11.44 -23.06 8.99
C ALA A 245 -12.96 -23.14 9.12
N LEU A 246 -13.66 -22.02 9.42
CA LEU A 246 -15.11 -21.95 9.43
C LEU A 246 -15.68 -22.30 8.05
N VAL A 247 -15.17 -21.62 6.99
CA VAL A 247 -15.62 -21.86 5.61
C VAL A 247 -15.47 -23.33 5.23
N THR A 248 -14.33 -23.95 5.55
CA THR A 248 -14.06 -25.35 5.23
C THR A 248 -14.96 -26.29 6.01
N ASP A 249 -15.10 -26.10 7.34
CA ASP A 249 -15.92 -26.97 8.19
C ASP A 249 -17.39 -26.93 7.78
N VAL A 250 -17.93 -25.72 7.53
CA VAL A 250 -19.32 -25.57 7.09
C VAL A 250 -19.53 -26.19 5.70
N ASN A 251 -18.62 -25.96 4.74
CA ASN A 251 -18.73 -26.57 3.41
C ASN A 251 -18.76 -28.10 3.49
N LEU A 252 -17.87 -28.72 4.27
CA LEU A 252 -17.84 -30.19 4.41
C LEU A 252 -19.13 -30.72 5.01
N ARG A 253 -19.65 -30.09 6.07
CA ARG A 253 -20.92 -30.46 6.70
C ARG A 253 -22.10 -30.35 5.75
N VAL A 254 -22.20 -29.23 5.01
CA VAL A 254 -23.28 -29.00 4.05
C VAL A 254 -23.22 -30.01 2.92
N LEU A 255 -22.05 -30.25 2.33
CA LEU A 255 -21.90 -31.22 1.23
C LEU A 255 -22.26 -32.64 1.69
N GLN A 256 -21.84 -33.03 2.90
CA GLN A 256 -22.20 -34.33 3.46
C GLN A 256 -23.71 -34.46 3.71
N ALA A 257 -24.34 -33.41 4.26
CA ALA A 257 -25.79 -33.41 4.52
C ALA A 257 -26.62 -33.36 3.21
N PHE A 258 -26.18 -32.57 2.22
CA PHE A 258 -26.81 -32.56 0.90
C PHE A 258 -26.77 -33.94 0.23
N GLY A 259 -25.61 -34.63 0.35
CA GLY A 259 -25.53 -36.03 -0.13
C GLY A 259 -26.51 -36.97 0.58
N LYS A 260 -26.67 -36.88 1.90
CA LYS A 260 -27.63 -37.70 2.69
C LYS A 260 -29.09 -37.43 2.32
N HIS A 261 -29.44 -36.18 2.07
CA HIS A 261 -30.79 -35.75 1.74
C HIS A 261 -31.08 -35.73 0.24
N ASN A 262 -30.14 -36.22 -0.60
CA ASN A 262 -30.23 -36.23 -2.06
C ASN A 262 -30.52 -34.84 -2.67
N ILE A 263 -30.01 -33.77 -2.04
CA ILE A 263 -30.10 -32.41 -2.56
C ILE A 263 -29.00 -32.23 -3.64
N LYS A 264 -29.42 -31.93 -4.85
CA LYS A 264 -28.53 -31.88 -6.02
C LYS A 264 -28.11 -30.45 -6.36
N PRO A 265 -26.89 -30.27 -6.90
CA PRO A 265 -26.47 -28.99 -7.47
C PRO A 265 -27.36 -28.61 -8.66
N PRO A 266 -27.35 -27.33 -9.09
CA PRO A 266 -28.13 -26.91 -10.27
C PRO A 266 -27.66 -27.63 -11.52
N ALA A 267 -28.64 -28.09 -12.35
CA ALA A 267 -28.36 -28.70 -13.64
C ALA A 267 -28.30 -27.61 -14.73
N VAL A 268 -27.41 -27.79 -15.69
CA VAL A 268 -27.38 -26.94 -16.90
C VAL A 268 -28.59 -27.28 -17.76
N LEU A 269 -29.43 -26.29 -18.09
CA LEU A 269 -30.55 -26.45 -18.98
C LEU A 269 -30.04 -26.45 -20.41
N HIS A 270 -29.88 -27.63 -21.01
CA HIS A 270 -29.77 -27.74 -22.48
C HIS A 270 -31.15 -27.50 -23.11
N ARG A 271 -31.37 -26.28 -23.57
CA ARG A 271 -32.51 -25.99 -24.43
C ARG A 271 -32.19 -26.59 -25.82
N SER A 272 -32.60 -27.84 -26.07
CA SER A 272 -32.63 -28.37 -27.43
C SER A 272 -33.63 -27.52 -28.19
N SER A 273 -33.19 -26.68 -29.14
CA SER A 273 -34.07 -26.13 -30.16
C SER A 273 -34.55 -27.30 -30.99
N LEU A 274 -35.78 -27.77 -30.71
CA LEU A 274 -36.53 -28.55 -31.67
C LEU A 274 -36.85 -27.59 -32.83
N GLY A 275 -36.14 -27.78 -33.95
CA GLY A 275 -36.38 -27.10 -35.19
C GLY A 275 -37.76 -27.47 -35.79
#